data_c6eb156280baef848e97c0657fd40ea0
#
_entry.id   c6eb156280baef848e97c0657fd40ea0
#
_cell.length_a   1.000
_cell.length_b   1.000
_cell.length_c   1.000
_cell.angle_alpha   90.00
_cell.angle_beta   90.00
_cell.angle_gamma   90.00
#
_symmetry.space_group_name_H-M   'P 1'
#
loop_
_entity.id
_entity.type
_entity.pdbx_description
1 polymer ?
#
loop_
_entity_poly.entity_id
_entity_poly.type
_entity_poly.pdbx_seq_one_letter_code
_entity_poly.pdbx_strand_id
1 'polypeptide(L)'
;MKTRLTWLQEKKLQNHLGGKQFSLLFKASVHGFCDENLHSRCFCQGPTLIVIYSSDHVFGLYIPQNDKNKATDSCLLFAFEETEILGCEIGPYNFTTIFFPIEREFKINLFRKEVKISLDTLKKLKLFQHQIISLEECEAFRCEDLLDTRKMNGVAELRENLLSAIRTYKPSRDLVNQIRILLLGPVGAGKSSFFNSVKSVFRGYVTHQAVVGSDRTGISKQYRTYSINDGKTVKPLPFILCDSVGLSEEEGLCLDDIPYILKGHVPDKYQFNFMKPITPDHESYINFLSLENRIHCVAFVFDANSIEQLSNEMVAKVKKARRKVIKCGVAPVVLLTCVDTMDLITRGDLINIYKCMPVKLKREEVHKKLGFALSDILVVSNYTSEWNLDPIKDVLNLSALRQMLWAADDFLEDLPLEKKQQSEKSISQKNWKKTNRWS
;
A
#
# COMPACT_ATOMS: atom_id res chain seq x y z
N MET A 1 28.34 -6.27 12.17
CA MET A 1 28.84 -6.77 10.87
C MET A 1 27.96 -6.28 9.75
N LYS A 2 28.50 -5.92 8.58
CA LYS A 2 27.70 -5.54 7.41
C LYS A 2 27.74 -6.70 6.40
N THR A 3 26.57 -7.09 5.88
CA THR A 3 26.47 -8.12 4.82
C THR A 3 27.04 -7.60 3.50
N ARG A 4 27.49 -8.54 2.64
CA ARG A 4 27.90 -8.29 1.25
C ARG A 4 26.68 -8.27 0.30
N LEU A 5 25.50 -8.79 0.74
CA LEU A 5 24.26 -8.69 -0.03
C LEU A 5 23.88 -7.22 -0.28
N THR A 6 23.60 -6.92 -1.53
CA THR A 6 22.99 -5.63 -1.88
C THR A 6 21.55 -5.60 -1.35
N TRP A 7 21.01 -4.40 -1.12
CA TRP A 7 19.62 -4.26 -0.71
C TRP A 7 18.64 -4.96 -1.68
N LEU A 8 18.92 -4.89 -2.99
CA LEU A 8 18.09 -5.54 -4.02
C LEU A 8 18.14 -7.06 -3.89
N GLN A 9 19.33 -7.64 -3.70
CA GLN A 9 19.50 -9.09 -3.50
C GLN A 9 18.80 -9.56 -2.24
N GLU A 10 18.91 -8.80 -1.14
CA GLU A 10 18.21 -9.10 0.11
C GLU A 10 16.70 -9.12 -0.08
N LYS A 11 16.13 -8.11 -0.76
CA LYS A 11 14.69 -8.04 -1.04
C LYS A 11 14.20 -9.17 -1.95
N LYS A 12 14.95 -9.50 -3.00
CA LYS A 12 14.61 -10.66 -3.85
C LYS A 12 14.58 -11.96 -3.06
N LEU A 13 15.58 -12.20 -2.21
CA LEU A 13 15.60 -13.36 -1.33
C LEU A 13 14.44 -13.37 -0.34
N GLN A 14 14.12 -12.23 0.28
CA GLN A 14 12.97 -12.09 1.17
C GLN A 14 11.67 -12.50 0.47
N ASN A 15 11.43 -12.00 -0.75
CA ASN A 15 10.25 -12.35 -1.54
C ASN A 15 10.24 -13.83 -1.91
N HIS A 16 11.37 -14.37 -2.36
CA HIS A 16 11.50 -15.77 -2.76
C HIS A 16 11.28 -16.75 -1.60
N LEU A 17 11.67 -16.37 -0.38
CA LEU A 17 11.53 -17.16 0.84
C LEU A 17 10.26 -16.83 1.65
N GLY A 18 9.25 -16.20 1.03
CA GLY A 18 7.94 -15.96 1.65
C GLY A 18 7.95 -14.88 2.74
N GLY A 19 8.82 -13.86 2.61
CA GLY A 19 8.86 -12.71 3.52
C GLY A 19 9.66 -12.97 4.80
N LYS A 20 10.89 -13.45 4.68
CA LYS A 20 11.79 -13.66 5.81
C LYS A 20 12.66 -12.43 6.08
N GLN A 21 12.98 -12.19 7.35
CA GLN A 21 14.02 -11.25 7.77
C GLN A 21 15.33 -12.01 8.03
N PHE A 22 16.47 -11.41 7.64
CA PHE A 22 17.78 -12.04 7.75
C PHE A 22 18.62 -11.38 8.84
N SER A 23 19.10 -12.19 9.80
CA SER A 23 20.02 -11.76 10.85
C SER A 23 21.37 -12.43 10.64
N LEU A 24 22.41 -11.66 10.33
CA LEU A 24 23.74 -12.19 10.02
C LEU A 24 24.38 -12.83 11.26
N LEU A 25 24.63 -14.14 11.18
CA LEU A 25 25.27 -14.96 12.23
C LEU A 25 26.76 -15.16 11.97
N PHE A 26 27.13 -15.39 10.70
CA PHE A 26 28.48 -15.76 10.29
C PHE A 26 28.88 -15.02 9.03
N LYS A 27 30.17 -14.65 8.97
CA LYS A 27 30.84 -14.09 7.80
C LYS A 27 32.27 -14.60 7.77
N ALA A 28 32.66 -15.31 6.71
CA ALA A 28 33.97 -16.01 6.66
C ALA A 28 35.15 -15.07 6.74
N SER A 29 35.09 -13.89 6.13
CA SER A 29 36.13 -12.86 6.23
C SER A 29 36.36 -12.30 7.64
N VAL A 30 35.36 -12.42 8.54
CA VAL A 30 35.42 -11.91 9.91
C VAL A 30 35.69 -13.03 10.93
N HIS A 31 35.07 -14.19 10.73
CA HIS A 31 35.10 -15.28 11.70
C HIS A 31 36.12 -16.39 11.31
N GLY A 32 36.85 -16.20 10.17
CA GLY A 32 37.74 -17.20 9.58
C GLY A 32 37.01 -18.17 8.65
N PHE A 33 37.71 -18.62 7.63
CA PHE A 33 37.28 -19.64 6.68
C PHE A 33 37.40 -21.03 7.34
N CYS A 34 36.52 -21.33 8.29
CA CYS A 34 36.52 -22.53 9.09
C CYS A 34 35.10 -23.09 9.25
N ASP A 35 34.93 -24.36 8.90
CA ASP A 35 33.66 -25.07 8.93
C ASP A 35 33.12 -25.17 10.37
N GLU A 36 34.03 -25.37 11.36
CA GLU A 36 33.66 -25.44 12.78
C GLU A 36 33.07 -24.09 13.28
N ASN A 37 33.62 -22.97 12.85
CA ASN A 37 33.13 -21.64 13.22
C ASN A 37 31.75 -21.37 12.59
N LEU A 38 31.54 -21.78 11.36
CA LEU A 38 30.21 -21.69 10.72
C LEU A 38 29.20 -22.55 11.48
N HIS A 39 29.56 -23.82 11.77
CA HIS A 39 28.71 -24.74 12.51
C HIS A 39 28.34 -24.22 13.88
N SER A 40 29.32 -23.83 14.69
CA SER A 40 29.07 -23.38 16.07
C SER A 40 28.17 -22.15 16.17
N ARG A 41 28.19 -21.27 15.17
CA ARG A 41 27.39 -20.04 15.13
C ARG A 41 25.98 -20.23 14.59
N CYS A 42 25.79 -21.20 13.72
CA CYS A 42 24.52 -21.40 13.01
C CYS A 42 23.71 -22.58 13.50
N PHE A 43 24.34 -23.56 14.16
CA PHE A 43 23.67 -24.78 14.60
C PHE A 43 22.61 -24.47 15.66
N CYS A 44 21.41 -25.03 15.51
CA CYS A 44 20.25 -24.81 16.38
C CYS A 44 19.77 -23.34 16.48
N GLN A 45 20.07 -22.52 15.47
CA GLN A 45 19.60 -21.12 15.41
C GLN A 45 18.27 -20.96 14.63
N GLY A 46 17.61 -22.06 14.26
CA GLY A 46 16.39 -22.07 13.46
C GLY A 46 16.65 -22.08 11.94
N PRO A 47 15.69 -21.68 11.11
CA PRO A 47 15.86 -21.63 9.67
C PRO A 47 17.10 -20.82 9.28
N THR A 48 17.95 -21.40 8.43
CA THR A 48 19.27 -20.83 8.11
C THR A 48 19.42 -20.63 6.61
N LEU A 49 19.88 -19.44 6.22
CA LEU A 49 20.25 -19.08 4.85
C LEU A 49 21.78 -18.99 4.77
N ILE A 50 22.40 -19.74 3.88
CA ILE A 50 23.82 -19.63 3.58
C ILE A 50 23.96 -19.00 2.20
N VAL A 51 24.73 -17.90 2.11
CA VAL A 51 25.01 -17.18 0.86
C VAL A 51 26.49 -17.29 0.55
N ILE A 52 26.78 -17.66 -0.66
CA ILE A 52 28.13 -17.91 -1.19
C ILE A 52 28.40 -16.91 -2.30
N TYR A 53 29.53 -16.26 -2.23
CA TYR A 53 30.02 -15.33 -3.24
C TYR A 53 31.22 -15.94 -3.95
N SER A 54 31.11 -16.07 -5.25
CA SER A 54 32.22 -16.39 -6.15
C SER A 54 32.56 -15.18 -7.03
N SER A 55 33.56 -15.29 -7.90
CA SER A 55 33.93 -14.20 -8.82
C SER A 55 32.77 -13.68 -9.67
N ASP A 56 31.89 -14.59 -10.12
CA ASP A 56 30.92 -14.28 -11.14
C ASP A 56 29.46 -14.49 -10.67
N HIS A 57 29.25 -15.22 -9.57
CA HIS A 57 27.92 -15.65 -9.14
C HIS A 57 27.72 -15.48 -7.64
N VAL A 58 26.50 -15.16 -7.26
CA VAL A 58 26.01 -15.24 -5.89
C VAL A 58 24.93 -16.31 -5.83
N PHE A 59 25.12 -17.31 -5.01
CA PHE A 59 24.22 -18.43 -4.85
C PHE A 59 24.21 -18.91 -3.41
N GLY A 60 23.36 -19.86 -3.06
CA GLY A 60 23.33 -20.33 -1.67
C GLY A 60 22.31 -21.40 -1.41
N LEU A 61 22.11 -21.68 -0.12
CA LEU A 61 21.25 -22.73 0.39
C LEU A 61 20.36 -22.17 1.51
N TYR A 62 19.06 -22.39 1.41
CA TYR A 62 18.12 -22.17 2.50
C TYR A 62 17.73 -23.51 3.13
N ILE A 63 17.88 -23.60 4.46
CA ILE A 63 17.57 -24.75 5.29
C ILE A 63 16.39 -24.36 6.19
N PRO A 64 15.16 -24.91 5.97
CA PRO A 64 13.95 -24.48 6.68
C PRO A 64 13.94 -24.88 8.15
N GLN A 65 14.62 -25.95 8.54
CA GLN A 65 14.77 -26.37 9.94
C GLN A 65 16.22 -26.79 10.22
N ASN A 66 16.73 -26.35 11.37
CA ASN A 66 18.08 -26.65 11.83
C ASN A 66 18.06 -27.13 13.29
N ASP A 67 17.28 -28.19 13.56
CA ASP A 67 17.09 -28.80 14.88
C ASP A 67 17.63 -30.23 14.92
N LYS A 68 18.15 -30.61 16.12
CA LYS A 68 18.77 -31.93 16.35
C LYS A 68 17.86 -33.13 16.09
N ASN A 69 16.56 -32.99 16.18
CA ASN A 69 15.63 -34.11 16.34
C ASN A 69 14.54 -34.26 15.26
N LYS A 70 14.58 -33.50 14.17
CA LYS A 70 13.61 -33.64 13.07
C LYS A 70 14.33 -33.77 11.74
N ALA A 71 13.92 -34.78 10.94
CA ALA A 71 14.25 -34.81 9.52
C ALA A 71 13.71 -33.52 8.89
N THR A 72 14.58 -32.78 8.22
CA THR A 72 14.18 -31.52 7.57
C THR A 72 13.36 -31.77 6.34
N ASP A 73 12.40 -30.90 6.07
CA ASP A 73 11.81 -30.73 4.75
C ASP A 73 12.92 -30.45 3.72
N SER A 74 12.58 -30.53 2.43
CA SER A 74 13.53 -30.21 1.35
C SER A 74 14.21 -28.87 1.57
N CYS A 75 15.51 -28.80 1.30
CA CYS A 75 16.27 -27.56 1.28
C CYS A 75 16.15 -26.90 -0.10
N LEU A 76 16.27 -25.57 -0.14
CA LEU A 76 16.23 -24.82 -1.37
C LEU A 76 17.61 -24.28 -1.72
N LEU A 77 18.21 -24.80 -2.80
CA LEU A 77 19.36 -24.16 -3.44
C LEU A 77 18.87 -23.05 -4.36
N PHE A 78 19.57 -21.92 -4.34
CA PHE A 78 19.22 -20.77 -5.17
C PHE A 78 20.48 -20.14 -5.81
N ALA A 79 20.28 -19.46 -6.93
CA ALA A 79 21.29 -18.62 -7.56
C ALA A 79 20.67 -17.33 -8.06
N PHE A 80 21.42 -16.23 -7.96
CA PHE A 80 21.02 -14.96 -8.58
C PHE A 80 21.38 -14.96 -10.06
N GLU A 81 20.38 -14.77 -10.89
CA GLU A 81 20.52 -14.35 -12.29
C GLU A 81 20.24 -12.84 -12.38
N GLU A 82 20.57 -12.16 -13.45
CA GLU A 82 20.50 -10.69 -13.56
C GLU A 82 19.17 -10.10 -13.07
N THR A 83 18.05 -10.72 -13.43
CA THR A 83 16.71 -10.23 -13.09
C THR A 83 15.96 -11.08 -12.07
N GLU A 84 16.33 -12.36 -11.88
CA GLU A 84 15.54 -13.34 -11.14
C GLU A 84 16.41 -14.15 -10.17
N ILE A 85 15.73 -14.89 -9.27
CA ILE A 85 16.33 -15.95 -8.47
C ILE A 85 15.88 -17.29 -9.04
N LEU A 86 16.84 -18.11 -9.43
CA LEU A 86 16.60 -19.49 -9.80
C LEU A 86 16.64 -20.35 -8.53
N GLY A 87 15.67 -21.23 -8.36
CA GLY A 87 15.56 -22.13 -7.22
C GLY A 87 15.53 -23.59 -7.64
N CYS A 88 16.14 -24.46 -6.83
CA CYS A 88 16.09 -25.91 -6.99
C CYS A 88 15.95 -26.57 -5.63
N GLU A 89 14.86 -27.30 -5.41
CA GLU A 89 14.72 -28.12 -4.22
C GLU A 89 15.66 -29.31 -4.26
N ILE A 90 16.33 -29.56 -3.14
CA ILE A 90 17.22 -30.70 -2.92
C ILE A 90 16.72 -31.46 -1.69
N GLY A 91 17.15 -32.73 -1.54
CA GLY A 91 16.69 -33.60 -0.47
C GLY A 91 16.86 -33.03 0.94
N PRO A 92 16.35 -33.70 1.96
CA PRO A 92 16.41 -33.22 3.33
C PRO A 92 17.86 -33.18 3.81
N TYR A 93 18.30 -32.01 4.22
CA TYR A 93 19.62 -31.78 4.80
C TYR A 93 19.50 -31.31 6.24
N ASN A 94 20.46 -31.73 7.08
CA ASN A 94 20.70 -31.06 8.34
C ASN A 94 22.07 -30.34 8.28
N PHE A 95 22.33 -29.47 9.23
CA PHE A 95 23.54 -28.66 9.23
C PHE A 95 24.83 -29.50 9.35
N THR A 96 24.73 -30.72 9.90
CA THR A 96 25.84 -31.67 10.02
C THR A 96 26.18 -32.32 8.69
N THR A 97 25.21 -32.55 7.81
CA THR A 97 25.43 -33.19 6.50
C THR A 97 26.05 -32.26 5.46
N ILE A 98 25.93 -30.93 5.62
CA ILE A 98 26.58 -29.94 4.73
C ILE A 98 28.12 -30.08 4.78
N PHE A 99 28.66 -30.48 5.93
CA PHE A 99 30.09 -30.56 6.18
C PHE A 99 30.65 -31.99 6.05
N PHE A 100 29.79 -33.02 6.12
CA PHE A 100 30.24 -34.41 6.04
C PHE A 100 29.96 -35.06 4.67
N PRO A 101 30.84 -35.97 4.17
CA PRO A 101 30.91 -36.34 2.76
C PRO A 101 29.86 -37.31 2.23
N ILE A 102 28.66 -37.38 2.84
CA ILE A 102 27.68 -38.41 2.46
C ILE A 102 26.80 -37.98 1.27
N GLU A 103 26.83 -36.69 0.83
CA GLU A 103 25.88 -36.25 -0.15
C GLU A 103 26.46 -35.68 -1.44
N ARG A 104 25.85 -36.12 -2.54
CA ARG A 104 26.38 -35.93 -3.90
C ARG A 104 26.02 -34.58 -4.51
N GLU A 105 25.03 -33.82 -3.92
CA GLU A 105 24.44 -32.69 -4.61
C GLU A 105 25.07 -31.34 -4.26
N PHE A 106 25.43 -31.10 -2.98
CA PHE A 106 25.99 -29.83 -2.53
C PHE A 106 26.87 -29.99 -1.30
N LYS A 107 28.11 -29.43 -1.35
CA LYS A 107 29.06 -29.47 -0.25
C LYS A 107 29.91 -28.20 -0.19
N ILE A 108 30.01 -27.60 0.98
CA ILE A 108 30.90 -26.46 1.25
C ILE A 108 32.16 -26.96 1.96
N ASN A 109 33.29 -26.40 1.59
CA ASN A 109 34.55 -26.54 2.29
C ASN A 109 35.21 -25.16 2.44
N LEU A 110 35.02 -24.54 3.59
CA LEU A 110 35.53 -23.18 3.84
C LEU A 110 37.03 -23.12 3.91
N PHE A 111 37.66 -24.15 4.46
CA PHE A 111 39.14 -24.20 4.55
C PHE A 111 39.80 -24.18 3.17
N ARG A 112 39.25 -24.94 2.22
CA ARG A 112 39.74 -24.95 0.82
C ARG A 112 39.17 -23.83 -0.01
N LYS A 113 38.21 -23.07 0.52
CA LYS A 113 37.43 -22.04 -0.20
C LYS A 113 36.77 -22.60 -1.46
N GLU A 114 36.12 -23.75 -1.34
CA GLU A 114 35.50 -24.46 -2.45
C GLU A 114 34.08 -24.88 -2.11
N VAL A 115 33.21 -24.85 -3.13
CA VAL A 115 31.89 -25.44 -3.09
C VAL A 115 31.75 -26.46 -4.19
N LYS A 116 31.32 -27.67 -3.85
CA LYS A 116 31.04 -28.72 -4.81
C LYS A 116 29.54 -28.85 -5.01
N ILE A 117 29.11 -28.82 -6.28
CA ILE A 117 27.71 -28.93 -6.69
C ILE A 117 27.59 -30.00 -7.77
N SER A 118 26.47 -30.77 -7.78
CA SER A 118 26.22 -31.76 -8.81
C SER A 118 25.99 -31.10 -10.18
N LEU A 119 26.35 -31.79 -11.27
CA LEU A 119 26.17 -31.28 -12.64
C LEU A 119 24.69 -30.97 -12.97
N ASP A 120 23.75 -31.78 -12.46
CA ASP A 120 22.35 -31.59 -12.72
C ASP A 120 21.80 -30.34 -12.00
N THR A 121 22.25 -30.10 -10.79
CA THR A 121 21.91 -28.90 -10.02
C THR A 121 22.52 -27.64 -10.63
N LEU A 122 23.77 -27.72 -11.08
CA LEU A 122 24.46 -26.60 -11.81
C LEU A 122 23.66 -26.17 -13.04
N LYS A 123 23.19 -27.15 -13.84
CA LYS A 123 22.35 -26.86 -15.03
C LYS A 123 21.02 -26.17 -14.66
N LYS A 124 20.34 -26.63 -13.60
CA LYS A 124 19.06 -26.04 -13.13
C LYS A 124 19.24 -24.61 -12.64
N LEU A 125 20.36 -24.33 -11.99
CA LEU A 125 20.68 -23.00 -11.45
C LEU A 125 21.42 -22.09 -12.45
N LYS A 126 21.68 -22.59 -13.67
CA LYS A 126 22.48 -21.90 -14.72
C LYS A 126 23.82 -21.39 -14.19
N LEU A 127 24.42 -22.13 -13.26
CA LEU A 127 25.74 -21.84 -12.75
C LEU A 127 26.82 -22.44 -13.70
N PHE A 128 28.09 -22.29 -13.36
CA PHE A 128 29.21 -22.77 -14.14
C PHE A 128 29.13 -24.26 -14.54
N GLN A 129 29.93 -24.65 -15.56
CA GLN A 129 30.03 -26.04 -16.00
C GLN A 129 30.93 -26.90 -15.09
N HIS A 130 31.63 -26.31 -14.12
CA HIS A 130 32.56 -27.02 -13.24
C HIS A 130 31.91 -27.37 -11.90
N GLN A 131 32.03 -28.61 -11.46
CA GLN A 131 31.46 -29.12 -10.21
C GLN A 131 32.06 -28.46 -8.95
N ILE A 132 33.26 -27.88 -9.06
CA ILE A 132 33.95 -27.19 -7.96
C ILE A 132 34.01 -25.71 -8.30
N ILE A 133 33.43 -24.90 -7.43
CA ILE A 133 33.37 -23.43 -7.56
C ILE A 133 34.24 -22.82 -6.47
N SER A 134 35.13 -21.90 -6.83
CA SER A 134 35.93 -21.13 -5.86
C SER A 134 35.04 -20.16 -5.08
N LEU A 135 35.27 -20.08 -3.77
CA LEU A 135 34.50 -19.27 -2.83
C LEU A 135 35.35 -18.07 -2.37
N GLU A 136 34.84 -16.86 -2.58
CA GLU A 136 35.44 -15.60 -2.08
C GLU A 136 34.95 -15.24 -0.69
N GLU A 137 33.66 -15.39 -0.45
CA GLU A 137 33.02 -15.07 0.83
C GLU A 137 31.88 -16.06 1.08
N CYS A 138 31.64 -16.34 2.37
CA CYS A 138 30.48 -17.08 2.83
C CYS A 138 29.83 -16.34 3.98
N GLU A 139 28.54 -16.09 3.86
CA GLU A 139 27.73 -15.49 4.91
C GLU A 139 26.60 -16.45 5.30
N ALA A 140 26.28 -16.53 6.60
CA ALA A 140 25.11 -17.28 7.05
C ALA A 140 24.24 -16.41 7.92
N PHE A 141 22.92 -16.56 7.72
CA PHE A 141 21.88 -15.76 8.36
C PHE A 141 20.89 -16.68 9.04
N ARG A 142 20.40 -16.26 10.21
CA ARG A 142 19.15 -16.77 10.76
C ARG A 142 17.99 -16.12 10.01
N CYS A 143 17.01 -16.94 9.63
CA CYS A 143 15.80 -16.47 8.97
C CYS A 143 14.63 -16.50 9.94
N GLU A 144 13.99 -15.36 10.08
CA GLU A 144 12.81 -15.17 10.94
C GLU A 144 11.64 -14.66 10.10
N ASP A 145 10.43 -15.00 10.50
CA ASP A 145 9.27 -14.39 9.85
C ASP A 145 9.23 -12.89 10.11
N LEU A 146 9.03 -12.10 9.06
CA LEU A 146 8.86 -10.66 9.19
C LEU A 146 7.63 -10.29 10.05
N LEU A 147 6.64 -11.19 10.08
CA LEU A 147 5.42 -11.06 10.86
C LEU A 147 5.52 -11.87 12.15
N ASP A 148 6.16 -11.31 13.18
CA ASP A 148 6.10 -11.90 14.50
C ASP A 148 4.76 -11.61 15.20
N THR A 149 4.42 -12.43 16.20
CA THR A 149 3.17 -12.31 16.95
C THR A 149 3.03 -10.96 17.64
N ARG A 150 4.12 -10.35 18.11
CA ARG A 150 4.10 -9.04 18.80
C ARG A 150 3.76 -7.93 17.83
N LYS A 151 4.34 -7.95 16.61
CA LYS A 151 4.03 -6.98 15.57
C LYS A 151 2.57 -7.11 15.13
N MET A 152 2.07 -8.32 14.97
CA MET A 152 0.66 -8.57 14.61
C MET A 152 -0.31 -8.13 15.70
N ASN A 153 0.02 -8.34 16.98
CA ASN A 153 -0.79 -7.83 18.09
C ASN A 153 -0.83 -6.30 18.09
N GLY A 154 0.30 -5.63 17.88
CA GLY A 154 0.36 -4.18 17.74
C GLY A 154 -0.45 -3.65 16.56
N VAL A 155 -0.47 -4.36 15.43
CA VAL A 155 -1.31 -4.02 14.27
C VAL A 155 -2.80 -4.18 14.60
N ALA A 156 -3.18 -5.27 15.29
CA ALA A 156 -4.57 -5.50 15.68
C ALA A 156 -5.07 -4.43 16.66
N GLU A 157 -4.27 -4.07 17.66
CA GLU A 157 -4.58 -2.98 18.59
C GLU A 157 -4.72 -1.63 17.87
N LEU A 158 -3.78 -1.29 17.00
CA LEU A 158 -3.85 -0.05 16.22
C LEU A 158 -5.10 -0.01 15.32
N ARG A 159 -5.47 -1.15 14.72
CA ARG A 159 -6.69 -1.29 13.92
C ARG A 159 -7.94 -0.94 14.73
N GLU A 160 -8.10 -1.53 15.92
CA GLU A 160 -9.27 -1.27 16.78
C GLU A 160 -9.28 0.18 17.28
N ASN A 161 -8.13 0.75 17.62
CA ASN A 161 -8.01 2.16 18.00
C ASN A 161 -8.43 3.10 16.85
N LEU A 162 -8.00 2.82 15.61
CA LEU A 162 -8.41 3.59 14.43
C LEU A 162 -9.91 3.47 14.15
N LEU A 163 -10.47 2.26 14.21
CA LEU A 163 -11.91 2.03 14.05
C LEU A 163 -12.71 2.80 15.09
N SER A 164 -12.31 2.75 16.36
CA SER A 164 -12.95 3.48 17.45
C SER A 164 -12.87 4.99 17.22
N ALA A 165 -11.70 5.51 16.91
CA ALA A 165 -11.48 6.93 16.66
C ALA A 165 -12.35 7.47 15.51
N ILE A 166 -12.48 6.71 14.40
CA ILE A 166 -13.29 7.13 13.26
C ILE A 166 -14.79 7.01 13.56
N ARG A 167 -15.23 5.98 14.30
CA ARG A 167 -16.65 5.84 14.71
C ARG A 167 -17.12 6.96 15.62
N THR A 168 -16.25 7.43 16.50
CA THR A 168 -16.55 8.49 17.48
C THR A 168 -16.15 9.89 17.00
N TYR A 169 -15.58 9.99 15.80
CA TYR A 169 -15.18 11.26 15.22
C TYR A 169 -16.38 12.20 15.06
N LYS A 170 -16.15 13.47 15.39
CA LYS A 170 -17.08 14.56 15.17
C LYS A 170 -16.38 15.65 14.38
N PRO A 171 -16.98 16.14 13.29
CA PRO A 171 -16.42 17.25 12.52
C PRO A 171 -16.17 18.48 13.37
N SER A 172 -15.12 19.22 13.08
CA SER A 172 -14.76 20.43 13.82
C SER A 172 -15.91 21.43 13.86
N ARG A 173 -16.12 22.05 15.03
CA ARG A 173 -17.12 23.08 15.30
C ARG A 173 -18.58 22.66 15.08
N ASP A 174 -18.88 21.37 14.93
CA ASP A 174 -20.23 20.85 14.64
C ASP A 174 -20.92 21.56 13.45
N LEU A 175 -20.14 22.00 12.46
CA LEU A 175 -20.66 22.75 11.31
C LEU A 175 -21.39 21.85 10.31
N VAL A 176 -21.05 20.57 10.28
CA VAL A 176 -21.64 19.54 9.41
C VAL A 176 -21.81 18.24 10.19
N ASN A 177 -22.74 17.40 9.77
CA ASN A 177 -22.94 16.08 10.38
C ASN A 177 -21.97 15.03 9.83
N GLN A 178 -21.59 15.17 8.57
CA GLN A 178 -20.68 14.23 7.88
C GLN A 178 -19.69 14.98 7.00
N ILE A 179 -18.44 14.53 7.04
CA ILE A 179 -17.40 15.01 6.13
C ILE A 179 -17.58 14.37 4.75
N ARG A 180 -17.50 15.17 3.68
CA ARG A 180 -17.51 14.70 2.29
C ARG A 180 -16.10 14.72 1.73
N ILE A 181 -15.62 13.56 1.27
CA ILE A 181 -14.28 13.36 0.70
C ILE A 181 -14.46 12.97 -0.77
N LEU A 182 -13.93 13.78 -1.69
CA LEU A 182 -13.95 13.49 -3.11
C LEU A 182 -12.72 12.67 -3.52
N LEU A 183 -12.95 11.54 -4.18
CA LEU A 183 -11.89 10.73 -4.82
C LEU A 183 -11.71 11.18 -6.27
N LEU A 184 -10.52 11.67 -6.60
CA LEU A 184 -10.16 12.21 -7.91
C LEU A 184 -8.86 11.58 -8.40
N GLY A 185 -8.72 11.28 -9.67
CA GLY A 185 -7.48 10.69 -10.22
C GLY A 185 -7.70 9.94 -11.52
N PRO A 186 -6.65 9.41 -12.13
CA PRO A 186 -6.75 8.68 -13.40
C PRO A 186 -7.73 7.51 -13.37
N VAL A 187 -8.20 7.10 -14.55
CA VAL A 187 -8.93 5.85 -14.70
C VAL A 187 -8.03 4.69 -14.26
N GLY A 188 -8.59 3.71 -13.54
CA GLY A 188 -7.83 2.55 -13.04
C GLY A 188 -6.96 2.81 -11.79
N ALA A 189 -6.86 4.04 -11.28
CA ALA A 189 -6.01 4.36 -10.13
C ALA A 189 -6.48 3.79 -8.78
N GLY A 190 -7.61 3.06 -8.71
CA GLY A 190 -8.09 2.41 -7.49
C GLY A 190 -9.05 3.24 -6.63
N LYS A 191 -9.71 4.28 -7.16
CA LYS A 191 -10.71 5.11 -6.46
C LYS A 191 -11.87 4.28 -5.88
N SER A 192 -12.58 3.56 -6.74
CA SER A 192 -13.70 2.70 -6.34
C SER A 192 -13.25 1.52 -5.49
N SER A 193 -12.02 1.02 -5.70
CA SER A 193 -11.42 -0.02 -4.86
C SER A 193 -11.13 0.49 -3.44
N PHE A 194 -10.69 1.74 -3.29
CA PHE A 194 -10.49 2.35 -1.97
C PHE A 194 -11.82 2.48 -1.21
N PHE A 195 -12.90 2.93 -1.89
CA PHE A 195 -14.22 2.94 -1.28
C PHE A 195 -14.64 1.54 -0.82
N ASN A 196 -14.51 0.52 -1.68
CA ASN A 196 -14.83 -0.86 -1.34
C ASN A 196 -14.01 -1.35 -0.14
N SER A 197 -12.72 -1.00 -0.08
CA SER A 197 -11.82 -1.38 1.01
C SER A 197 -12.26 -0.75 2.34
N VAL A 198 -12.50 0.56 2.37
CA VAL A 198 -12.99 1.25 3.56
C VAL A 198 -14.32 0.64 4.02
N LYS A 199 -15.25 0.41 3.11
CA LYS A 199 -16.54 -0.22 3.44
C LYS A 199 -16.38 -1.62 4.00
N SER A 200 -15.46 -2.42 3.43
CA SER A 200 -15.17 -3.78 3.91
C SER A 200 -14.72 -3.80 5.35
N VAL A 201 -13.81 -2.88 5.71
CA VAL A 201 -13.28 -2.77 7.07
C VAL A 201 -14.40 -2.51 8.09
N PHE A 202 -15.31 -1.57 7.81
CA PHE A 202 -16.43 -1.24 8.73
C PHE A 202 -17.53 -2.30 8.74
N ARG A 203 -17.69 -3.07 7.67
CA ARG A 203 -18.62 -4.20 7.62
C ARG A 203 -18.11 -5.47 8.28
N GLY A 204 -16.77 -5.63 8.38
CA GLY A 204 -16.16 -6.83 8.93
C GLY A 204 -15.98 -7.97 7.91
N TYR A 205 -16.26 -7.75 6.63
CA TYR A 205 -16.04 -8.68 5.51
C TYR A 205 -15.80 -7.93 4.19
N VAL A 206 -15.09 -8.58 3.27
CA VAL A 206 -14.77 -7.97 1.96
C VAL A 206 -16.05 -7.79 1.14
N THR A 207 -16.23 -6.60 0.57
CA THR A 207 -17.40 -6.22 -0.25
C THR A 207 -16.98 -5.43 -1.49
N HIS A 208 -17.73 -5.61 -2.59
CA HIS A 208 -17.46 -5.00 -3.90
C HIS A 208 -18.71 -4.23 -4.39
N GLN A 209 -19.18 -3.25 -3.60
CA GLN A 209 -20.39 -2.49 -3.96
C GLN A 209 -20.17 -1.54 -5.14
N ALA A 210 -19.05 -0.82 -5.15
CA ALA A 210 -18.68 -0.01 -6.32
C ALA A 210 -18.12 -0.94 -7.38
N VAL A 211 -18.62 -0.78 -8.61
CA VAL A 211 -18.13 -1.58 -9.75
C VAL A 211 -16.70 -1.16 -10.06
N VAL A 212 -15.81 -2.14 -10.04
CA VAL A 212 -14.38 -1.97 -10.34
C VAL A 212 -14.10 -2.68 -11.67
N GLY A 213 -13.36 -2.04 -12.58
CA GLY A 213 -12.95 -2.64 -13.82
C GLY A 213 -11.75 -1.93 -14.42
N SER A 214 -11.04 -2.67 -15.28
CA SER A 214 -9.82 -2.25 -15.95
C SER A 214 -10.03 -1.73 -17.37
N ASP A 215 -11.28 -1.65 -17.85
CA ASP A 215 -11.55 -1.20 -19.21
C ASP A 215 -11.18 0.26 -19.39
N ARG A 216 -10.50 0.57 -20.50
CA ARG A 216 -10.01 1.91 -20.85
C ARG A 216 -11.12 2.96 -20.92
N THR A 217 -12.38 2.54 -21.07
CA THR A 217 -13.57 3.41 -21.16
C THR A 217 -14.09 3.92 -19.83
N GLY A 218 -13.49 3.54 -18.69
CA GLY A 218 -13.90 3.99 -17.35
C GLY A 218 -15.32 3.56 -16.98
N ILE A 219 -15.45 2.63 -16.02
CA ILE A 219 -16.76 2.09 -15.61
C ILE A 219 -17.60 3.11 -14.88
N SER A 220 -16.97 4.02 -14.12
CA SER A 220 -17.69 5.09 -13.39
C SER A 220 -17.95 6.27 -14.31
N LYS A 221 -19.11 6.30 -14.97
CA LYS A 221 -19.58 7.44 -15.79
C LYS A 221 -20.38 8.48 -14.98
N GLN A 222 -20.65 8.20 -13.71
CA GLN A 222 -21.50 9.01 -12.84
C GLN A 222 -20.74 9.47 -11.60
N TYR A 223 -21.12 10.63 -11.12
CA TYR A 223 -20.78 11.07 -9.75
C TYR A 223 -21.60 10.27 -8.74
N ARG A 224 -20.93 9.63 -7.77
CA ARG A 224 -21.58 8.80 -6.77
C ARG A 224 -21.18 9.22 -5.36
N THR A 225 -22.18 9.36 -4.50
CA THR A 225 -21.96 9.61 -3.08
C THR A 225 -22.30 8.37 -2.28
N TYR A 226 -21.35 7.91 -1.47
CA TYR A 226 -21.48 6.68 -0.71
C TYR A 226 -21.44 6.99 0.80
N SER A 227 -22.58 6.93 1.46
CA SER A 227 -22.64 6.83 2.91
C SER A 227 -22.41 5.39 3.34
N ILE A 228 -21.55 5.18 4.31
CA ILE A 228 -21.21 3.84 4.85
C ILE A 228 -21.89 3.72 6.22
N ASN A 229 -22.65 2.66 6.41
CA ASN A 229 -23.19 2.32 7.72
C ASN A 229 -22.19 1.45 8.48
N ASP A 230 -22.01 1.73 9.76
CA ASP A 230 -21.23 0.86 10.64
C ASP A 230 -21.93 -0.49 10.80
N GLY A 231 -21.23 -1.58 10.49
CA GLY A 231 -21.77 -2.94 10.57
C GLY A 231 -22.22 -3.36 11.97
N LYS A 232 -21.71 -2.70 13.03
CA LYS A 232 -22.10 -2.99 14.43
C LYS A 232 -23.36 -2.24 14.88
N THR A 233 -23.54 -1.00 14.44
CA THR A 233 -24.58 -0.09 14.99
C THR A 233 -25.65 0.29 13.98
N VAL A 234 -25.49 -0.07 12.72
CA VAL A 234 -26.35 0.33 11.58
C VAL A 234 -26.47 1.86 11.40
N LYS A 235 -25.72 2.65 12.16
CA LYS A 235 -25.69 4.11 12.04
C LYS A 235 -24.73 4.51 10.90
N PRO A 236 -25.03 5.60 10.18
CA PRO A 236 -24.12 6.13 9.19
C PRO A 236 -22.83 6.62 9.88
N LEU A 237 -21.69 6.35 9.27
CA LEU A 237 -20.41 6.86 9.72
C LEU A 237 -20.31 8.37 9.48
N PRO A 238 -19.45 9.10 10.21
CA PRO A 238 -19.37 10.56 10.15
C PRO A 238 -18.70 11.09 8.87
N PHE A 239 -18.68 10.29 7.80
CA PHE A 239 -18.14 10.71 6.51
C PHE A 239 -18.87 10.06 5.33
N ILE A 240 -18.73 10.69 4.18
CA ILE A 240 -19.25 10.24 2.88
C ILE A 240 -18.06 10.22 1.91
N LEU A 241 -17.87 9.12 1.19
CA LEU A 241 -16.93 9.05 0.08
C LEU A 241 -17.67 9.36 -1.23
N CYS A 242 -17.14 10.31 -1.98
CA CYS A 242 -17.68 10.74 -3.26
C CYS A 242 -16.74 10.25 -4.38
N ASP A 243 -17.21 9.34 -5.21
CA ASP A 243 -16.48 8.80 -6.35
C ASP A 243 -16.86 9.56 -7.63
N SER A 244 -15.88 9.97 -8.39
CA SER A 244 -16.05 10.69 -9.64
C SER A 244 -15.53 9.90 -10.82
N VAL A 245 -15.91 10.33 -12.02
CA VAL A 245 -15.28 9.87 -13.26
C VAL A 245 -13.77 10.11 -13.20
N GLY A 246 -13.00 9.15 -13.72
CA GLY A 246 -11.55 9.26 -13.76
C GLY A 246 -11.07 10.40 -14.67
N LEU A 247 -9.92 10.94 -14.33
CA LEU A 247 -9.19 11.80 -15.25
C LEU A 247 -8.64 10.94 -16.40
N SER A 248 -8.84 11.38 -17.63
CA SER A 248 -8.34 10.75 -18.85
C SER A 248 -7.86 11.84 -19.79
N GLU A 249 -7.08 11.50 -20.78
CA GLU A 249 -6.56 12.47 -21.77
C GLU A 249 -7.66 12.94 -22.70
N GLU A 250 -8.42 12.02 -23.23
CA GLU A 250 -9.49 12.29 -24.20
C GLU A 250 -10.87 12.37 -23.54
N GLU A 251 -11.30 11.29 -22.91
CA GLU A 251 -12.60 11.16 -22.25
C GLU A 251 -12.41 11.07 -20.74
N GLY A 252 -13.06 11.92 -19.97
CA GLY A 252 -12.93 11.92 -18.53
C GLY A 252 -13.57 13.15 -17.89
N LEU A 253 -13.37 13.32 -16.59
CA LEU A 253 -13.90 14.47 -15.89
C LEU A 253 -13.43 15.79 -16.52
N CYS A 254 -14.38 16.63 -16.91
CA CYS A 254 -14.07 18.00 -17.32
C CYS A 254 -13.53 18.78 -16.12
N LEU A 255 -12.37 19.43 -16.28
CA LEU A 255 -11.75 20.17 -15.19
C LEU A 255 -12.65 21.34 -14.70
N ASP A 256 -13.52 21.85 -15.56
CA ASP A 256 -14.44 22.93 -15.22
C ASP A 256 -15.59 22.48 -14.35
N ASP A 257 -15.87 21.18 -14.26
CA ASP A 257 -16.85 20.63 -13.32
C ASP A 257 -16.32 20.61 -11.86
N ILE A 258 -14.99 20.57 -11.68
CA ILE A 258 -14.38 20.43 -10.34
C ILE A 258 -14.90 21.51 -9.35
N PRO A 259 -14.91 22.81 -9.66
CA PRO A 259 -15.46 23.82 -8.75
C PRO A 259 -16.91 23.62 -8.41
N TYR A 260 -17.72 23.12 -9.33
CA TYR A 260 -19.14 22.84 -9.09
C TYR A 260 -19.35 21.63 -8.18
N ILE A 261 -18.55 20.55 -8.37
CA ILE A 261 -18.53 19.39 -7.47
C ILE A 261 -18.13 19.84 -6.06
N LEU A 262 -17.02 20.59 -5.94
CA LEU A 262 -16.49 21.04 -4.64
C LEU A 262 -17.49 21.91 -3.88
N LYS A 263 -18.23 22.76 -4.58
CA LYS A 263 -19.26 23.61 -3.98
C LYS A 263 -20.57 22.88 -3.67
N GLY A 264 -20.77 21.65 -4.18
CA GLY A 264 -21.96 20.84 -3.94
C GLY A 264 -23.11 21.07 -4.92
N HIS A 265 -22.84 21.64 -6.09
CA HIS A 265 -23.84 21.85 -7.15
C HIS A 265 -24.22 20.59 -7.92
N VAL A 266 -23.39 19.52 -7.83
CA VAL A 266 -23.57 18.27 -8.58
C VAL A 266 -24.28 17.24 -7.71
N PRO A 267 -25.47 16.74 -8.12
CA PRO A 267 -26.23 15.74 -7.37
C PRO A 267 -25.61 14.34 -7.49
N ASP A 268 -25.98 13.45 -6.56
CA ASP A 268 -25.65 12.01 -6.67
C ASP A 268 -26.24 11.44 -7.96
N LYS A 269 -25.51 10.50 -8.57
CA LYS A 269 -25.83 9.83 -9.85
C LYS A 269 -25.81 10.74 -11.09
N TYR A 270 -25.28 11.96 -10.97
CA TYR A 270 -25.10 12.83 -12.12
C TYR A 270 -24.17 12.20 -13.15
N GLN A 271 -24.58 12.17 -14.42
CA GLN A 271 -23.75 11.72 -15.55
C GLN A 271 -23.02 12.90 -16.13
N PHE A 272 -21.70 12.86 -16.09
CA PHE A 272 -20.88 13.91 -16.67
C PHE A 272 -20.94 13.90 -18.20
N ASN A 273 -21.01 15.09 -18.77
CA ASN A 273 -20.77 15.32 -20.17
C ASN A 273 -19.31 15.76 -20.36
N PHE A 274 -18.52 14.94 -21.04
CA PHE A 274 -17.08 15.21 -21.20
C PHE A 274 -16.78 16.44 -22.08
N MET A 275 -17.74 16.86 -22.91
CA MET A 275 -17.61 18.00 -23.81
C MET A 275 -18.14 19.30 -23.22
N LYS A 276 -19.07 19.25 -22.28
CA LYS A 276 -19.72 20.43 -21.73
C LYS A 276 -19.86 20.30 -20.21
N PRO A 277 -19.24 21.20 -19.43
CA PRO A 277 -19.39 21.17 -17.96
C PRO A 277 -20.84 21.51 -17.56
N ILE A 278 -21.20 21.12 -16.33
CA ILE A 278 -22.47 21.51 -15.73
C ILE A 278 -22.55 23.03 -15.60
N THR A 279 -23.68 23.60 -15.94
CA THR A 279 -23.94 25.06 -15.81
C THR A 279 -25.17 25.30 -14.93
N PRO A 280 -25.33 26.52 -14.37
CA PRO A 280 -26.50 26.87 -13.56
C PRO A 280 -27.86 26.66 -14.24
N ASP A 281 -27.88 26.65 -15.59
CA ASP A 281 -29.12 26.42 -16.36
C ASP A 281 -29.45 24.94 -16.55
N HIS A 282 -28.58 24.02 -16.08
CA HIS A 282 -28.82 22.59 -16.19
C HIS A 282 -29.90 22.16 -15.19
N GLU A 283 -30.88 21.37 -15.64
CA GLU A 283 -32.04 20.93 -14.79
C GLU A 283 -31.61 20.23 -13.49
N SER A 284 -30.50 19.49 -13.52
CA SER A 284 -29.95 18.78 -12.36
C SER A 284 -29.05 19.65 -11.47
N TYR A 285 -28.88 20.94 -11.79
CA TYR A 285 -28.01 21.82 -11.01
C TYR A 285 -28.59 22.17 -9.66
N ILE A 286 -27.84 21.97 -8.58
CA ILE A 286 -28.27 22.32 -7.22
C ILE A 286 -27.99 23.80 -6.95
N ASN A 287 -29.05 24.63 -6.91
CA ASN A 287 -28.93 26.08 -6.70
C ASN A 287 -28.69 26.45 -5.23
N PHE A 288 -29.31 25.74 -4.30
CA PHE A 288 -29.23 26.03 -2.87
C PHE A 288 -28.16 25.20 -2.20
N LEU A 289 -27.05 25.85 -1.86
CA LEU A 289 -25.89 25.23 -1.26
C LEU A 289 -26.00 25.24 0.28
N SER A 290 -25.80 24.09 0.88
CA SER A 290 -25.47 23.97 2.30
C SER A 290 -24.02 23.57 2.47
N LEU A 291 -23.42 23.88 3.61
CA LEU A 291 -22.06 23.43 3.90
C LEU A 291 -21.96 21.89 3.89
N GLU A 292 -23.04 21.20 4.29
CA GLU A 292 -23.14 19.73 4.27
C GLU A 292 -23.03 19.12 2.87
N ASN A 293 -23.36 19.87 1.82
CA ASN A 293 -23.26 19.38 0.42
C ASN A 293 -21.89 19.64 -0.21
N ARG A 294 -21.05 20.47 0.41
CA ARG A 294 -19.72 20.79 -0.10
C ARG A 294 -18.74 19.63 0.12
N ILE A 295 -17.73 19.58 -0.70
CA ILE A 295 -16.56 18.70 -0.48
C ILE A 295 -15.64 19.39 0.51
N HIS A 296 -15.19 18.67 1.54
CA HIS A 296 -14.34 19.19 2.61
C HIS A 296 -12.88 18.76 2.45
N CYS A 297 -12.64 17.62 1.77
CA CYS A 297 -11.30 17.13 1.42
C CYS A 297 -11.31 16.49 0.04
N VAL A 298 -10.22 16.61 -0.72
CA VAL A 298 -10.04 15.93 -2.02
C VAL A 298 -8.85 14.99 -1.93
N ALA A 299 -9.10 13.71 -2.17
CA ALA A 299 -8.08 12.69 -2.26
C ALA A 299 -7.74 12.40 -3.73
N PHE A 300 -6.55 12.80 -4.17
CA PHE A 300 -6.01 12.43 -5.48
C PHE A 300 -5.44 11.02 -5.42
N VAL A 301 -6.01 10.12 -6.20
CA VAL A 301 -5.67 8.68 -6.18
C VAL A 301 -4.77 8.34 -7.35
N PHE A 302 -3.61 7.73 -7.08
CA PHE A 302 -2.65 7.28 -8.08
C PHE A 302 -2.18 5.86 -7.79
N ASP A 303 -2.03 5.07 -8.85
CA ASP A 303 -1.40 3.76 -8.78
C ASP A 303 0.13 3.93 -8.73
N ALA A 304 0.76 3.36 -7.69
CA ALA A 304 2.22 3.43 -7.48
C ALA A 304 3.02 2.84 -8.65
N ASN A 305 2.46 1.83 -9.35
CA ASN A 305 3.13 1.20 -10.48
C ASN A 305 3.08 2.05 -11.75
N SER A 306 2.08 2.93 -11.88
CA SER A 306 1.83 3.72 -13.09
C SER A 306 2.35 5.15 -13.00
N ILE A 307 2.80 5.62 -11.83
CA ILE A 307 3.13 7.03 -11.61
C ILE A 307 4.28 7.54 -12.52
N GLU A 308 5.25 6.70 -12.81
CA GLU A 308 6.37 7.05 -13.68
C GLU A 308 5.96 7.15 -15.15
N GLN A 309 4.93 6.42 -15.54
CA GLN A 309 4.43 6.30 -16.90
C GLN A 309 3.36 7.36 -17.24
N LEU A 310 3.00 8.23 -16.29
CA LEU A 310 2.05 9.31 -16.55
C LEU A 310 2.58 10.21 -17.66
N SER A 311 1.79 10.42 -18.72
CA SER A 311 2.11 11.32 -19.81
C SER A 311 2.23 12.77 -19.33
N ASN A 312 2.94 13.59 -20.09
CA ASN A 312 3.05 15.03 -19.80
C ASN A 312 1.68 15.73 -19.81
N GLU A 313 0.76 15.27 -20.64
CA GLU A 313 -0.61 15.77 -20.73
C GLU A 313 -1.39 15.45 -19.46
N MET A 314 -1.35 14.18 -18.98
CA MET A 314 -1.97 13.78 -17.73
C MET A 314 -1.39 14.53 -16.54
N VAL A 315 -0.07 14.71 -16.47
CA VAL A 315 0.60 15.50 -15.44
C VAL A 315 0.09 16.95 -15.43
N ALA A 316 -0.02 17.58 -16.61
CA ALA A 316 -0.57 18.92 -16.74
C ALA A 316 -2.02 19.00 -16.29
N LYS A 317 -2.85 18.01 -16.65
CA LYS A 317 -4.26 17.89 -16.27
C LYS A 317 -4.42 17.77 -14.76
N VAL A 318 -3.64 16.90 -14.11
CA VAL A 318 -3.61 16.74 -12.64
C VAL A 318 -3.20 18.05 -11.94
N LYS A 319 -2.14 18.72 -12.41
CA LYS A 319 -1.71 20.02 -11.86
C LYS A 319 -2.78 21.10 -11.99
N LYS A 320 -3.52 21.15 -13.10
CA LYS A 320 -4.66 22.06 -13.29
C LYS A 320 -5.80 21.73 -12.31
N ALA A 321 -6.15 20.44 -12.18
CA ALA A 321 -7.16 19.98 -11.22
C ALA A 321 -6.79 20.39 -9.79
N ARG A 322 -5.55 20.11 -9.36
CA ARG A 322 -5.03 20.49 -8.04
C ARG A 322 -5.13 22.01 -7.79
N ARG A 323 -4.75 22.83 -8.77
CA ARG A 323 -4.88 24.31 -8.64
C ARG A 323 -6.33 24.74 -8.45
N LYS A 324 -7.30 24.09 -9.13
CA LYS A 324 -8.73 24.39 -8.94
C LYS A 324 -9.22 24.01 -7.54
N VAL A 325 -8.78 22.85 -7.02
CA VAL A 325 -9.08 22.41 -5.66
C VAL A 325 -8.58 23.44 -4.63
N ILE A 326 -7.30 23.81 -4.72
CA ILE A 326 -6.68 24.80 -3.82
C ILE A 326 -7.39 26.16 -3.91
N LYS A 327 -7.75 26.63 -5.12
CA LYS A 327 -8.50 27.90 -5.30
C LYS A 327 -9.89 27.86 -4.63
N CYS A 328 -10.47 26.70 -4.45
CA CYS A 328 -11.73 26.54 -3.71
C CYS A 328 -11.54 26.44 -2.19
N GLY A 329 -10.29 26.56 -1.70
CA GLY A 329 -9.95 26.48 -0.28
C GLY A 329 -9.92 25.06 0.28
N VAL A 330 -10.06 24.02 -0.56
CA VAL A 330 -10.10 22.62 -0.12
C VAL A 330 -8.69 22.03 -0.08
N ALA A 331 -8.36 21.31 0.99
CA ALA A 331 -7.06 20.64 1.13
C ALA A 331 -6.97 19.41 0.21
N PRO A 332 -5.96 19.33 -0.68
CA PRO A 332 -5.72 18.14 -1.48
C PRO A 332 -4.75 17.19 -0.77
N VAL A 333 -5.13 15.94 -0.62
CA VAL A 333 -4.24 14.83 -0.22
C VAL A 333 -4.05 13.85 -1.37
N VAL A 334 -3.07 12.96 -1.27
CA VAL A 334 -2.81 11.90 -2.26
C VAL A 334 -2.98 10.54 -1.60
N LEU A 335 -3.67 9.64 -2.28
CA LEU A 335 -3.68 8.21 -1.98
C LEU A 335 -2.84 7.48 -3.02
N LEU A 336 -1.71 6.91 -2.58
CA LEU A 336 -0.86 6.06 -3.40
C LEU A 336 -1.30 4.61 -3.21
N THR A 337 -1.96 4.04 -4.21
CA THR A 337 -2.54 2.68 -4.21
C THR A 337 -1.59 1.65 -4.81
N CYS A 338 -1.99 0.39 -4.79
CA CYS A 338 -1.28 -0.74 -5.42
C CYS A 338 0.17 -0.92 -4.96
N VAL A 339 0.49 -0.48 -3.75
CA VAL A 339 1.86 -0.60 -3.19
C VAL A 339 2.21 -2.04 -2.85
N ASP A 340 1.23 -2.86 -2.55
CA ASP A 340 1.34 -4.30 -2.26
C ASP A 340 1.59 -5.15 -3.51
N THR A 341 1.37 -4.59 -4.69
CA THR A 341 1.66 -5.23 -5.99
C THR A 341 2.98 -4.75 -6.61
N MET A 342 3.67 -3.83 -5.96
CA MET A 342 4.99 -3.39 -6.39
C MET A 342 6.00 -4.53 -6.22
N ASP A 343 6.88 -4.68 -7.20
CA ASP A 343 8.00 -5.61 -7.11
C ASP A 343 8.84 -5.34 -5.85
N LEU A 344 9.36 -6.39 -5.23
CA LEU A 344 10.19 -6.34 -4.01
C LEU A 344 9.46 -5.91 -2.72
N ILE A 345 8.13 -5.83 -2.71
CA ILE A 345 7.36 -5.58 -1.48
C ILE A 345 6.89 -6.91 -0.90
N THR A 346 7.31 -7.22 0.31
CA THR A 346 6.83 -8.37 1.09
C THR A 346 5.71 -7.96 2.04
N ARG A 347 4.97 -8.95 2.54
CA ARG A 347 3.93 -8.71 3.55
C ARG A 347 4.48 -8.02 4.80
N GLY A 348 5.71 -8.35 5.22
CA GLY A 348 6.36 -7.70 6.37
C GLY A 348 6.73 -6.24 6.11
N ASP A 349 6.99 -5.87 4.86
CA ASP A 349 7.26 -4.49 4.49
C ASP A 349 6.00 -3.62 4.58
N LEU A 350 4.80 -4.18 4.40
CA LEU A 350 3.55 -3.42 4.55
C LEU A 350 3.36 -2.85 5.95
N ILE A 351 3.88 -3.49 7.00
CA ILE A 351 3.87 -2.96 8.37
C ILE A 351 4.74 -1.70 8.47
N ASN A 352 5.87 -1.65 7.75
CA ASN A 352 6.82 -0.56 7.75
C ASN A 352 6.85 0.18 6.40
N ILE A 353 5.72 0.22 5.71
CA ILE A 353 5.61 0.65 4.31
C ILE A 353 6.25 2.02 4.03
N TYR A 354 6.13 2.97 4.96
CA TYR A 354 6.74 4.30 4.82
C TYR A 354 8.27 4.31 4.96
N LYS A 355 8.87 3.23 5.48
CA LYS A 355 10.33 3.03 5.55
C LYS A 355 10.86 2.28 4.35
N CYS A 356 9.98 1.63 3.58
CA CYS A 356 10.33 0.84 2.42
C CYS A 356 10.87 1.72 1.29
N MET A 357 12.07 1.39 0.78
CA MET A 357 12.75 2.24 -0.21
C MET A 357 11.97 2.40 -1.53
N PRO A 358 11.37 1.33 -2.12
CA PRO A 358 10.54 1.48 -3.31
C PRO A 358 9.41 2.49 -3.12
N VAL A 359 8.73 2.46 -1.97
CA VAL A 359 7.62 3.37 -1.66
C VAL A 359 8.10 4.81 -1.45
N LYS A 360 9.26 5.00 -0.81
CA LYS A 360 9.87 6.34 -0.68
C LYS A 360 10.13 6.96 -2.05
N LEU A 361 10.72 6.20 -2.97
CA LEU A 361 10.99 6.66 -4.34
C LEU A 361 9.70 7.04 -5.08
N LYS A 362 8.63 6.25 -4.96
CA LYS A 362 7.34 6.57 -5.58
C LYS A 362 6.69 7.82 -4.97
N ARG A 363 6.78 8.01 -3.65
CA ARG A 363 6.32 9.24 -2.99
C ARG A 363 7.11 10.48 -3.46
N GLU A 364 8.42 10.35 -3.59
CA GLU A 364 9.26 11.42 -4.14
C GLU A 364 8.92 11.73 -5.61
N GLU A 365 8.60 10.71 -6.39
CA GLU A 365 8.18 10.88 -7.78
C GLU A 365 6.84 11.65 -7.88
N VAL A 366 5.85 11.29 -7.06
CA VAL A 366 4.59 12.07 -6.93
C VAL A 366 4.88 13.52 -6.55
N HIS A 367 5.75 13.73 -5.56
CA HIS A 367 6.14 15.07 -5.13
C HIS A 367 6.77 15.87 -6.28
N LYS A 368 7.78 15.33 -6.96
CA LYS A 368 8.51 15.99 -8.05
C LYS A 368 7.62 16.25 -9.27
N LYS A 369 6.88 15.23 -9.73
CA LYS A 369 6.05 15.33 -10.95
C LYS A 369 4.79 16.17 -10.75
N LEU A 370 4.08 15.99 -9.64
CA LEU A 370 2.73 16.53 -9.44
C LEU A 370 2.69 17.70 -8.44
N GLY A 371 3.74 17.92 -7.66
CA GLY A 371 3.91 19.05 -6.75
C GLY A 371 3.14 18.94 -5.44
N PHE A 372 2.72 17.76 -4.99
CA PHE A 372 2.14 17.55 -3.66
C PHE A 372 3.24 17.52 -2.59
N ALA A 373 2.93 17.95 -1.36
CA ALA A 373 3.87 17.81 -0.27
C ALA A 373 4.02 16.34 0.15
N LEU A 374 5.22 15.94 0.59
CA LEU A 374 5.45 14.54 1.02
C LEU A 374 4.57 14.14 2.21
N SER A 375 4.21 15.10 3.09
CA SER A 375 3.28 14.90 4.20
C SER A 375 1.88 14.50 3.75
N ASP A 376 1.45 14.98 2.59
CA ASP A 376 0.10 14.80 2.08
C ASP A 376 -0.04 13.53 1.23
N ILE A 377 1.07 12.79 1.03
CA ILE A 377 1.08 11.54 0.24
C ILE A 377 0.92 10.35 1.16
N LEU A 378 -0.29 9.81 1.20
CA LEU A 378 -0.72 8.69 2.02
C LEU A 378 -0.64 7.40 1.21
N VAL A 379 -0.21 6.32 1.85
CA VAL A 379 -0.03 5.01 1.21
C VAL A 379 -1.15 4.07 1.64
N VAL A 380 -1.79 3.41 0.69
CA VAL A 380 -2.91 2.49 0.93
C VAL A 380 -2.76 1.20 0.13
N SER A 381 -3.35 0.13 0.64
CA SER A 381 -3.46 -1.16 -0.03
C SER A 381 -4.93 -1.58 -0.07
N ASN A 382 -5.48 -1.65 -1.27
CA ASN A 382 -6.89 -1.96 -1.48
C ASN A 382 -7.16 -3.46 -1.48
N TYR A 383 -8.38 -3.84 -1.09
CA TYR A 383 -8.91 -5.18 -1.35
C TYR A 383 -9.29 -5.32 -2.83
N THR A 384 -8.86 -6.40 -3.47
CA THR A 384 -9.09 -6.69 -4.89
C THR A 384 -9.73 -8.06 -5.10
N SER A 385 -9.06 -9.13 -4.69
CA SER A 385 -9.49 -10.52 -4.87
C SER A 385 -9.51 -11.32 -3.57
N GLU A 386 -9.19 -10.69 -2.46
CA GLU A 386 -9.16 -11.34 -1.16
C GLU A 386 -10.57 -11.67 -0.68
N TRP A 387 -10.71 -12.79 0.03
CA TRP A 387 -11.95 -13.22 0.67
C TRP A 387 -12.07 -12.75 2.12
N ASN A 388 -10.92 -12.60 2.79
CA ASN A 388 -10.84 -12.22 4.19
C ASN A 388 -10.16 -10.87 4.37
N LEU A 389 -10.49 -10.19 5.47
CA LEU A 389 -9.83 -8.95 5.85
C LEU A 389 -8.38 -9.23 6.30
N ASP A 390 -7.49 -8.34 5.91
CA ASP A 390 -6.09 -8.29 6.34
C ASP A 390 -5.88 -7.10 7.28
N PRO A 391 -5.53 -7.32 8.56
CA PRO A 391 -5.36 -6.24 9.53
C PRO A 391 -4.34 -5.17 9.11
N ILE A 392 -3.34 -5.52 8.31
CA ILE A 392 -2.34 -4.57 7.84
C ILE A 392 -2.94 -3.65 6.78
N LYS A 393 -3.68 -4.20 5.80
CA LYS A 393 -4.43 -3.41 4.81
C LYS A 393 -5.47 -2.52 5.49
N ASP A 394 -6.16 -3.04 6.51
CA ASP A 394 -7.13 -2.26 7.29
C ASP A 394 -6.46 -1.04 7.93
N VAL A 395 -5.32 -1.22 8.61
CA VAL A 395 -4.59 -0.13 9.27
C VAL A 395 -4.14 0.93 8.26
N LEU A 396 -3.65 0.54 7.08
CA LEU A 396 -3.24 1.49 6.04
C LEU A 396 -4.43 2.34 5.56
N ASN A 397 -5.54 1.69 5.22
CA ASN A 397 -6.74 2.36 4.73
C ASN A 397 -7.38 3.26 5.80
N LEU A 398 -7.48 2.79 7.05
CA LEU A 398 -8.02 3.57 8.17
C LEU A 398 -7.11 4.75 8.55
N SER A 399 -5.79 4.57 8.50
CA SER A 399 -4.84 5.66 8.76
C SER A 399 -4.97 6.77 7.71
N ALA A 400 -5.08 6.40 6.44
CA ALA A 400 -5.31 7.35 5.36
C ALA A 400 -6.66 8.07 5.52
N LEU A 401 -7.72 7.35 5.84
CA LEU A 401 -9.04 7.93 6.10
C LEU A 401 -9.00 8.94 7.25
N ARG A 402 -8.35 8.60 8.37
CA ARG A 402 -8.18 9.52 9.50
C ARG A 402 -7.47 10.82 9.12
N GLN A 403 -6.40 10.73 8.30
CA GLN A 403 -5.69 11.93 7.82
C GLN A 403 -6.59 12.80 6.93
N MET A 404 -7.43 12.19 6.10
CA MET A 404 -8.40 12.95 5.28
C MET A 404 -9.47 13.65 6.13
N LEU A 405 -9.91 13.03 7.25
CA LEU A 405 -10.82 13.66 8.19
C LEU A 405 -10.18 14.88 8.87
N TRP A 406 -8.92 14.77 9.28
CA TRP A 406 -8.17 15.90 9.85
C TRP A 406 -7.98 17.03 8.84
N ALA A 407 -7.61 16.71 7.60
CA ALA A 407 -7.51 17.71 6.53
C ALA A 407 -8.86 18.42 6.24
N ALA A 408 -9.99 17.71 6.45
CA ALA A 408 -11.31 18.32 6.36
C ALA A 408 -11.64 19.18 7.57
N ASP A 409 -11.16 18.85 8.78
CA ASP A 409 -11.28 19.71 9.95
C ASP A 409 -10.55 21.05 9.77
N ASP A 410 -9.32 21.00 9.25
CA ASP A 410 -8.56 22.21 8.91
C ASP A 410 -9.34 23.11 7.94
N PHE A 411 -9.97 22.52 6.91
CA PHE A 411 -10.84 23.27 6.00
C PHE A 411 -12.05 23.91 6.72
N LEU A 412 -12.69 23.20 7.65
CA LEU A 412 -13.83 23.71 8.39
C LEU A 412 -13.42 24.83 9.37
N GLU A 413 -12.22 24.74 9.94
CA GLU A 413 -11.67 25.73 10.85
C GLU A 413 -11.31 27.04 10.16
N ASP A 414 -10.86 26.97 8.90
CA ASP A 414 -10.53 28.15 8.08
C ASP A 414 -11.78 28.92 7.59
N LEU A 415 -12.98 28.35 7.76
CA LEU A 415 -14.21 29.04 7.34
C LEU A 415 -14.52 30.24 8.24
N PRO A 416 -14.88 31.41 7.65
CA PRO A 416 -15.27 32.60 8.42
C PRO A 416 -16.43 32.31 9.38
N LEU A 417 -16.34 32.76 10.62
CA LEU A 417 -17.34 32.56 11.68
C LEU A 417 -18.70 33.25 11.39
N GLU A 418 -18.73 34.25 10.52
CA GLU A 418 -19.95 35.05 10.20
C GLU A 418 -21.09 34.26 9.60
N LYS A 419 -20.84 33.03 9.08
CA LYS A 419 -21.90 32.21 8.48
C LYS A 419 -22.79 31.46 9.49
N LYS A 420 -22.42 31.37 10.78
CA LYS A 420 -23.23 30.72 11.81
C LYS A 420 -24.50 31.54 12.13
N GLN A 421 -24.39 32.87 12.18
CA GLN A 421 -25.53 33.76 12.51
C GLN A 421 -26.56 33.85 11.40
N GLN A 422 -26.22 33.64 10.14
CA GLN A 422 -27.21 33.68 9.05
C GLN A 422 -28.01 32.38 8.92
N SER A 423 -27.44 31.22 9.23
CA SER A 423 -28.19 29.96 9.26
C SER A 423 -29.14 29.87 10.45
N GLU A 424 -28.76 30.36 11.62
CA GLU A 424 -29.63 30.43 12.80
C GLU A 424 -30.77 31.47 12.63
N LYS A 425 -30.49 32.63 12.02
CA LYS A 425 -31.55 33.63 11.71
C LYS A 425 -32.52 33.14 10.65
N SER A 426 -32.10 32.32 9.68
CA SER A 426 -32.98 31.75 8.66
C SER A 426 -33.87 30.64 9.22
N ILE A 427 -33.39 29.88 10.21
CA ILE A 427 -34.16 28.84 10.90
C ILE A 427 -35.15 29.47 11.89
N SER A 428 -34.74 30.47 12.63
CA SER A 428 -35.64 31.20 13.55
C SER A 428 -36.73 31.97 12.81
N GLN A 429 -36.46 32.59 11.65
CA GLN A 429 -37.47 33.20 10.80
C GLN A 429 -38.46 32.21 10.16
N LYS A 430 -37.99 31.00 9.80
CA LYS A 430 -38.91 29.93 9.32
C LYS A 430 -39.77 29.37 10.42
N ASN A 431 -39.26 29.24 11.62
CA ASN A 431 -40.07 28.79 12.77
C ASN A 431 -41.04 29.86 13.24
N TRP A 432 -40.65 31.16 13.23
CA TRP A 432 -41.55 32.25 13.55
C TRP A 432 -42.71 32.41 12.54
N LYS A 433 -42.48 32.19 11.24
CA LYS A 433 -43.54 32.16 10.21
C LYS A 433 -44.44 30.94 10.27
N LYS A 434 -44.03 29.84 10.86
CA LYS A 434 -44.86 28.65 11.07
C LYS A 434 -45.79 28.79 12.29
N THR A 435 -45.35 29.46 13.37
CA THR A 435 -46.14 29.68 14.59
C THR A 435 -47.21 30.75 14.41
N ASN A 436 -47.03 31.72 13.53
CA ASN A 436 -48.01 32.81 13.31
C ASN A 436 -48.99 32.56 12.13
N ARG A 437 -49.07 31.34 11.60
CA ARG A 437 -50.06 30.94 10.58
C ARG A 437 -51.33 30.28 11.18
N TRP A 438 -51.42 30.19 12.51
CA TRP A 438 -52.52 29.55 13.22
C TRP A 438 -53.10 30.46 14.32
N SER A 439 -52.96 31.75 14.18
CA SER A 439 -53.74 32.74 14.97
C SER A 439 -54.64 33.55 14.08
#